data_100bcb6c26768c58cfe052ee44e48665
#
_entry.id   100bcb6c26768c58cfe052ee44e48665
#
_cell.length_a   1.000
_cell.length_b   1.000
_cell.length_c   1.000
_cell.angle_alpha   90.00
_cell.angle_beta   90.00
_cell.angle_gamma   90.00
#
_symmetry.space_group_name_H-M   'P 1'
#
loop_
_entity.id
_entity.type
_entity.pdbx_description
1 polymer ?
#
loop_
_entity_poly.entity_id
_entity_poly.type
_entity_poly.pdbx_seq_one_letter_code
_entity_poly.pdbx_strand_id
1 'polypeptide(L)'
;SDMASAPTCSPLTSPAIAQSAIAAAVAKPVSLPEMSIGSEKAPVTITEYSSLTCPHCAAFGQNVFPMLRSKYIDAGQVRFVFREFPLDIKAAAASILARCIGKDDPEKYLAAVEILFKLQDRLVAQTKDTLFHVGKMHGMSVQEVETCEKDQTQFDKLNADQQYAAQALRVTSTPTFFINGVRLQGALSFEEFEERIKPLLK
;
A
#
# COMPACT_ATOMS: atom_id res chain seq x y z
N SER A 1 -20.00 -45.29 -33.77
CA SER A 1 -19.16 -44.16 -34.22
C SER A 1 -18.88 -43.28 -33.01
N ASP A 2 -17.81 -43.65 -32.28
CA ASP A 2 -17.38 -42.89 -31.11
C ASP A 2 -16.43 -41.78 -31.55
N MET A 3 -16.88 -40.55 -31.46
CA MET A 3 -16.01 -39.37 -31.57
C MET A 3 -15.34 -39.11 -30.20
N ALA A 4 -14.15 -39.52 -30.07
CA ALA A 4 -13.29 -39.18 -28.91
C ALA A 4 -12.96 -37.68 -28.96
N SER A 5 -13.46 -36.93 -27.98
CA SER A 5 -13.07 -35.54 -27.77
C SER A 5 -11.62 -35.50 -27.30
N ALA A 6 -10.75 -34.85 -28.08
CA ALA A 6 -9.36 -34.61 -27.69
C ALA A 6 -9.32 -33.65 -26.48
N PRO A 7 -8.43 -33.87 -25.50
CA PRO A 7 -8.26 -32.92 -24.40
C PRO A 7 -7.64 -31.62 -24.91
N THR A 8 -8.31 -30.53 -24.68
CA THR A 8 -7.77 -29.19 -24.94
C THR A 8 -6.63 -28.92 -23.96
N CYS A 9 -5.42 -28.96 -24.46
CA CYS A 9 -4.23 -28.59 -23.69
C CYS A 9 -4.22 -27.09 -23.50
N SER A 10 -4.54 -26.62 -22.30
CA SER A 10 -4.37 -25.18 -21.94
C SER A 10 -2.87 -24.85 -21.99
N PRO A 11 -2.48 -23.76 -22.64
CA PRO A 11 -1.08 -23.37 -22.69
C PRO A 11 -0.56 -23.06 -21.28
N LEU A 12 0.48 -23.76 -20.87
CA LEU A 12 1.20 -23.46 -19.63
C LEU A 12 1.89 -22.10 -19.80
N THR A 13 1.39 -21.09 -19.10
CA THR A 13 1.99 -19.76 -19.10
C THR A 13 3.37 -19.83 -18.44
N SER A 14 4.39 -19.31 -19.12
CA SER A 14 5.74 -19.20 -18.55
C SER A 14 5.71 -18.38 -17.26
N PRO A 15 6.50 -18.74 -16.22
CA PRO A 15 6.59 -17.94 -14.99
C PRO A 15 6.94 -16.47 -15.23
N ALA A 16 7.80 -16.17 -16.18
CA ALA A 16 8.17 -14.80 -16.55
C ALA A 16 6.98 -14.02 -17.14
N ILE A 17 6.14 -14.65 -17.97
CA ILE A 17 4.95 -14.04 -18.54
C ILE A 17 3.92 -13.78 -17.43
N ALA A 18 3.73 -14.71 -16.50
CA ALA A 18 2.84 -14.55 -15.36
C ALA A 18 3.29 -13.41 -14.46
N GLN A 19 4.60 -13.29 -14.18
CA GLN A 19 5.17 -12.19 -13.38
C GLN A 19 4.98 -10.83 -14.06
N SER A 20 5.20 -10.73 -15.38
CA SER A 20 4.97 -9.52 -16.15
C SER A 20 3.50 -9.09 -16.12
N ALA A 21 2.57 -10.05 -16.21
CA ALA A 21 1.14 -9.79 -16.12
C ALA A 21 0.74 -9.27 -14.74
N ILE A 22 1.32 -9.83 -13.67
CA ILE A 22 1.11 -9.36 -12.29
C ILE A 22 1.68 -7.95 -12.13
N ALA A 23 2.90 -7.69 -12.60
CA ALA A 23 3.52 -6.37 -12.54
C ALA A 23 2.66 -5.32 -13.26
N ALA A 24 2.12 -5.62 -14.43
CA ALA A 24 1.22 -4.75 -15.17
C ALA A 24 -0.10 -4.50 -14.41
N ALA A 25 -0.65 -5.54 -13.78
CA ALA A 25 -1.87 -5.42 -12.98
C ALA A 25 -1.66 -4.56 -11.73
N VAL A 26 -0.51 -4.67 -11.07
CA VAL A 26 -0.12 -3.80 -9.93
C VAL A 26 0.08 -2.36 -10.39
N ALA A 27 0.69 -2.15 -11.56
CA ALA A 27 0.95 -0.82 -12.10
C ALA A 27 -0.31 -0.13 -12.67
N LYS A 28 -1.42 -0.84 -12.82
CA LYS A 28 -2.67 -0.27 -13.36
C LYS A 28 -3.14 0.91 -12.51
N PRO A 29 -3.59 2.03 -13.13
CA PRO A 29 -4.10 3.18 -12.39
C PRO A 29 -5.23 2.80 -11.42
N VAL A 30 -5.20 3.40 -10.26
CA VAL A 30 -6.19 3.25 -9.19
C VAL A 30 -7.14 4.45 -9.17
N SER A 31 -8.20 4.38 -8.38
CA SER A 31 -9.21 5.44 -8.29
C SER A 31 -8.70 6.67 -7.53
N LEU A 32 -7.94 6.45 -6.45
CA LEU A 32 -7.31 7.52 -5.67
C LEU A 32 -5.95 7.88 -6.27
N PRO A 33 -5.50 9.14 -6.12
CA PRO A 33 -4.14 9.52 -6.52
C PRO A 33 -3.09 8.61 -5.89
N GLU A 34 -2.11 8.19 -6.67
CA GLU A 34 -1.06 7.28 -6.19
C GLU A 34 -0.11 7.99 -5.23
N MET A 35 0.19 7.35 -4.13
CA MET A 35 1.13 7.84 -3.12
C MET A 35 2.46 7.10 -3.26
N SER A 36 3.36 7.68 -4.01
CA SER A 36 4.68 7.10 -4.29
C SER A 36 5.81 8.06 -4.02
N ILE A 37 6.95 7.53 -3.62
CA ILE A 37 8.20 8.24 -3.43
C ILE A 37 9.35 7.51 -4.12
N GLY A 38 10.42 8.21 -4.39
CA GLY A 38 11.55 7.70 -5.14
C GLY A 38 11.47 8.01 -6.62
N SER A 39 12.51 7.64 -7.36
CA SER A 39 12.60 7.91 -8.79
C SER A 39 11.62 7.10 -9.61
N GLU A 40 10.92 7.73 -10.54
CA GLU A 40 10.08 7.02 -11.52
C GLU A 40 10.91 6.12 -12.45
N LYS A 41 12.21 6.37 -12.56
CA LYS A 41 13.16 5.59 -13.36
C LYS A 41 13.84 4.49 -12.56
N ALA A 42 13.49 4.30 -11.29
CA ALA A 42 14.10 3.27 -10.44
C ALA A 42 13.89 1.87 -11.06
N PRO A 43 14.92 1.02 -11.05
CA PRO A 43 14.81 -0.34 -11.60
C PRO A 43 13.92 -1.26 -10.77
N VAL A 44 13.66 -0.90 -9.51
CA VAL A 44 12.83 -1.68 -8.59
C VAL A 44 11.65 -0.84 -8.13
N THR A 45 10.45 -1.40 -8.23
CA THR A 45 9.24 -0.82 -7.63
C THR A 45 8.73 -1.77 -6.55
N ILE A 46 8.57 -1.23 -5.34
CA ILE A 46 7.93 -1.92 -4.22
C ILE A 46 6.58 -1.27 -3.99
N THR A 47 5.51 -2.05 -4.14
CA THR A 47 4.15 -1.62 -3.81
C THR A 47 3.70 -2.33 -2.55
N GLU A 48 3.34 -1.57 -1.53
CA GLU A 48 2.80 -2.08 -0.27
C GLU A 48 1.30 -1.87 -0.20
N TYR A 49 0.56 -2.95 0.09
CA TYR A 49 -0.84 -2.88 0.51
C TYR A 49 -0.89 -2.97 2.03
N SER A 50 -1.38 -1.92 2.67
CA SER A 50 -1.22 -1.69 4.09
C SER A 50 -2.53 -1.26 4.76
N SER A 51 -2.67 -1.60 6.04
CA SER A 51 -3.77 -1.11 6.87
C SER A 51 -3.23 -0.39 8.10
N LEU A 52 -3.81 0.77 8.40
CA LEU A 52 -3.36 1.59 9.54
C LEU A 52 -3.69 0.99 10.91
N THR A 53 -4.51 -0.04 10.96
CA THR A 53 -4.80 -0.79 12.20
C THR A 53 -4.05 -2.12 12.29
N CYS A 54 -3.24 -2.45 11.29
CA CYS A 54 -2.46 -3.68 11.26
C CYS A 54 -1.13 -3.52 12.00
N PRO A 55 -0.85 -4.31 13.07
CA PRO A 55 0.41 -4.20 13.82
C PRO A 55 1.66 -4.49 12.98
N HIS A 56 1.60 -5.46 12.07
CA HIS A 56 2.73 -5.78 11.17
C HIS A 56 3.00 -4.65 10.17
N CYS A 57 1.97 -3.94 9.73
CA CYS A 57 2.12 -2.76 8.88
C CYS A 57 2.81 -1.62 9.65
N ALA A 58 2.42 -1.38 10.90
CA ALA A 58 3.09 -0.40 11.76
C ALA A 58 4.56 -0.77 12.01
N ALA A 59 4.84 -2.03 12.30
CA ALA A 59 6.21 -2.52 12.51
C ALA A 59 7.09 -2.32 11.26
N PHE A 60 6.57 -2.63 10.08
CA PHE A 60 7.27 -2.35 8.83
C PHE A 60 7.56 -0.86 8.66
N GLY A 61 6.54 -0.03 8.83
CA GLY A 61 6.66 1.42 8.67
C GLY A 61 7.65 2.07 9.63
N GLN A 62 7.79 1.53 10.83
CA GLN A 62 8.67 2.08 11.88
C GLN A 62 10.07 1.50 11.85
N ASN A 63 10.24 0.23 11.52
CA ASN A 63 11.50 -0.49 11.71
C ASN A 63 12.21 -0.86 10.40
N VAL A 64 11.50 -0.99 9.29
CA VAL A 64 12.05 -1.44 8.00
C VAL A 64 12.05 -0.34 6.96
N PHE A 65 10.93 0.35 6.80
CA PHE A 65 10.77 1.38 5.78
C PHE A 65 11.83 2.49 5.85
N PRO A 66 12.21 3.03 7.03
CA PRO A 66 13.26 4.05 7.11
C PRO A 66 14.61 3.58 6.55
N MET A 67 14.94 2.31 6.73
CA MET A 67 16.17 1.71 6.20
C MET A 67 16.10 1.54 4.68
N LEU A 68 14.96 1.08 4.15
CA LEU A 68 14.72 1.02 2.71
C LEU A 68 14.82 2.41 2.08
N ARG A 69 14.25 3.41 2.74
CA ARG A 69 14.26 4.78 2.27
C ARG A 69 15.67 5.33 2.16
N SER A 70 16.44 5.27 3.23
CA SER A 70 17.78 5.83 3.28
C SER A 70 18.76 5.12 2.35
N LYS A 71 18.65 3.80 2.21
CA LYS A 71 19.60 3.01 1.42
C LYS A 71 19.23 2.90 -0.07
N TYR A 72 17.96 2.78 -0.39
CA TYR A 72 17.52 2.45 -1.76
C TYR A 72 16.62 3.50 -2.41
N ILE A 73 15.65 4.03 -1.68
CA ILE A 73 14.68 4.99 -2.25
C ILE A 73 15.38 6.32 -2.54
N ASP A 74 16.09 6.88 -1.56
CA ASP A 74 16.81 8.14 -1.71
C ASP A 74 17.95 8.04 -2.73
N ALA A 75 18.49 6.83 -2.92
CA ALA A 75 19.52 6.56 -3.93
C ALA A 75 18.98 6.39 -5.36
N GLY A 76 17.67 6.47 -5.54
CA GLY A 76 17.04 6.31 -6.87
C GLY A 76 16.97 4.88 -7.37
N GLN A 77 17.23 3.89 -6.52
CA GLN A 77 17.24 2.47 -6.89
C GLN A 77 15.90 1.79 -6.68
N VAL A 78 15.07 2.34 -5.78
CA VAL A 78 13.73 1.83 -5.47
C VAL A 78 12.72 2.97 -5.55
N ARG A 79 11.61 2.71 -6.24
CA ARG A 79 10.38 3.48 -6.13
C ARG A 79 9.45 2.75 -5.17
N PHE A 80 8.94 3.45 -4.18
CA PHE A 80 8.03 2.89 -3.19
C PHE A 80 6.62 3.47 -3.38
N VAL A 81 5.63 2.58 -3.46
CA VAL A 81 4.21 2.93 -3.62
C VAL A 81 3.45 2.42 -2.41
N PHE A 82 2.80 3.32 -1.69
CA PHE A 82 1.93 2.96 -0.56
C PHE A 82 0.48 2.93 -1.02
N ARG A 83 -0.21 1.82 -0.78
CA ARG A 83 -1.62 1.65 -1.11
C ARG A 83 -2.40 1.19 0.10
N GLU A 84 -3.57 1.80 0.32
CA GLU A 84 -4.45 1.44 1.41
C GLU A 84 -5.18 0.13 1.12
N PHE A 85 -5.18 -0.74 2.12
CA PHE A 85 -6.01 -1.94 2.18
C PHE A 85 -6.61 -2.02 3.59
N PRO A 86 -7.57 -1.14 3.91
CA PRO A 86 -8.10 -1.04 5.26
C PRO A 86 -8.83 -2.32 5.67
N LEU A 87 -8.42 -2.89 6.81
CA LEU A 87 -9.01 -4.12 7.33
C LEU A 87 -10.32 -3.88 8.09
N ASP A 88 -10.57 -2.65 8.49
CA ASP A 88 -11.74 -2.24 9.25
C ASP A 88 -12.06 -0.75 9.01
N ILE A 89 -13.18 -0.29 9.55
CA ILE A 89 -13.62 1.09 9.38
C ILE A 89 -12.68 2.11 10.04
N LYS A 90 -11.99 1.73 11.11
CA LYS A 90 -11.02 2.60 11.78
C LYS A 90 -9.83 2.87 10.87
N ALA A 91 -9.32 1.84 10.21
CA ALA A 91 -8.26 1.97 9.21
C ALA A 91 -8.70 2.81 8.02
N ALA A 92 -9.93 2.62 7.55
CA ALA A 92 -10.49 3.41 6.46
C ALA A 92 -10.56 4.89 6.83
N ALA A 93 -11.11 5.21 8.00
CA ALA A 93 -11.20 6.58 8.49
C ALA A 93 -9.81 7.23 8.63
N ALA A 94 -8.85 6.51 9.19
CA ALA A 94 -7.47 7.01 9.32
C ALA A 94 -6.82 7.25 7.95
N SER A 95 -7.06 6.39 6.97
CA SER A 95 -6.57 6.56 5.60
C SER A 95 -7.13 7.81 4.94
N ILE A 96 -8.43 8.08 5.12
CA ILE A 96 -9.08 9.28 4.61
C ILE A 96 -8.47 10.53 5.25
N LEU A 97 -8.23 10.53 6.57
CA LEU A 97 -7.57 11.64 7.23
C LEU A 97 -6.17 11.90 6.65
N ALA A 98 -5.37 10.84 6.47
CA ALA A 98 -4.04 10.97 5.89
C ALA A 98 -4.09 11.60 4.49
N ARG A 99 -5.10 11.27 3.69
CA ARG A 99 -5.31 11.87 2.38
C ARG A 99 -5.72 13.33 2.44
N CYS A 100 -6.56 13.70 3.40
CA CYS A 100 -6.92 15.12 3.64
C CYS A 100 -5.71 15.95 4.07
N ILE A 101 -4.82 15.37 4.87
CA ILE A 101 -3.58 16.02 5.31
C ILE A 101 -2.59 16.16 4.14
N GLY A 102 -2.37 15.06 3.43
CA GLY A 102 -1.38 15.01 2.36
C GLY A 102 -1.82 15.67 1.07
N LYS A 103 -3.13 15.67 0.80
CA LYS A 103 -3.68 16.09 -0.49
C LYS A 103 -2.97 15.33 -1.63
N ASP A 104 -2.32 16.03 -2.53
CA ASP A 104 -1.60 15.43 -3.65
C ASP A 104 -0.08 15.28 -3.38
N ASP A 105 0.36 15.50 -2.14
CA ASP A 105 1.78 15.43 -1.75
C ASP A 105 2.08 14.10 -1.04
N PRO A 106 2.76 13.14 -1.71
CA PRO A 106 3.09 11.85 -1.10
C PRO A 106 3.93 11.95 0.17
N GLU A 107 4.81 12.95 0.28
CA GLU A 107 5.64 13.13 1.48
C GLU A 107 4.80 13.53 2.68
N LYS A 108 3.87 14.46 2.50
CA LYS A 108 2.94 14.86 3.56
C LYS A 108 1.98 13.73 3.94
N TYR A 109 1.52 12.98 2.96
CA TYR A 109 0.67 11.81 3.17
C TYR A 109 1.41 10.75 4.01
N LEU A 110 2.63 10.39 3.63
CA LEU A 110 3.42 9.39 4.35
C LEU A 110 3.82 9.85 5.74
N ALA A 111 4.06 11.15 5.95
CA ALA A 111 4.29 11.71 7.28
C ALA A 111 3.07 11.52 8.19
N ALA A 112 1.86 11.74 7.67
CA ALA A 112 0.63 11.47 8.41
C ALA A 112 0.45 9.98 8.71
N VAL A 113 0.73 9.12 7.76
CA VAL A 113 0.72 7.66 7.94
C VAL A 113 1.69 7.23 9.04
N GLU A 114 2.89 7.78 9.04
CA GLU A 114 3.90 7.49 10.08
C GLU A 114 3.39 7.83 11.49
N ILE A 115 2.77 9.00 11.65
CA ILE A 115 2.19 9.42 12.93
C ILE A 115 1.06 8.49 13.34
N LEU A 116 0.18 8.13 12.41
CA LEU A 116 -0.93 7.21 12.68
C LEU A 116 -0.45 5.82 13.10
N PHE A 117 0.63 5.33 12.49
CA PHE A 117 1.26 4.09 12.95
C PHE A 117 1.87 4.21 14.34
N LYS A 118 2.52 5.32 14.66
CA LYS A 118 3.07 5.56 16.02
C LYS A 118 1.97 5.61 17.08
N LEU A 119 0.79 6.09 16.72
CA LEU A 119 -0.36 6.20 17.59
C LEU A 119 -1.35 5.05 17.42
N GLN A 120 -0.94 3.94 16.83
CA GLN A 120 -1.85 2.86 16.44
C GLN A 120 -2.70 2.33 17.61
N ASP A 121 -2.11 2.14 18.78
CA ASP A 121 -2.87 1.67 19.95
C ASP A 121 -3.99 2.64 20.33
N ARG A 122 -3.72 3.94 20.30
CA ARG A 122 -4.72 4.98 20.52
C ARG A 122 -5.75 5.04 19.39
N LEU A 123 -5.29 4.88 18.15
CA LEU A 123 -6.18 4.86 16.98
C LEU A 123 -7.21 3.74 17.11
N VAL A 124 -6.79 2.57 17.54
CA VAL A 124 -7.69 1.42 17.73
C VAL A 124 -8.62 1.61 18.93
N ALA A 125 -8.08 2.07 20.07
CA ALA A 125 -8.83 2.20 21.33
C ALA A 125 -9.72 3.46 21.36
N GLN A 126 -9.27 4.56 20.78
CA GLN A 126 -9.90 5.90 20.84
C GLN A 126 -9.83 6.55 19.44
N THR A 127 -10.50 5.95 18.48
CA THR A 127 -10.37 6.30 17.06
C THR A 127 -10.68 7.77 16.80
N LYS A 128 -11.86 8.24 17.21
CA LYS A 128 -12.31 9.61 16.95
C LYS A 128 -11.37 10.65 17.56
N ASP A 129 -11.02 10.48 18.83
CA ASP A 129 -10.13 11.42 19.53
C ASP A 129 -8.73 11.44 18.90
N THR A 130 -8.23 10.29 18.46
CA THR A 130 -6.93 10.17 17.79
C THR A 130 -6.94 10.87 16.43
N LEU A 131 -8.00 10.72 15.66
CA LEU A 131 -8.14 11.42 14.36
C LEU A 131 -8.17 12.93 14.55
N PHE A 132 -8.89 13.43 15.53
CA PHE A 132 -8.89 14.87 15.85
C PHE A 132 -7.50 15.35 16.30
N HIS A 133 -6.83 14.56 17.13
CA HIS A 133 -5.49 14.89 17.60
C HIS A 133 -4.49 14.99 16.42
N VAL A 134 -4.48 14.00 15.55
CA VAL A 134 -3.58 13.99 14.38
C VAL A 134 -3.94 15.13 13.40
N GLY A 135 -5.22 15.36 13.16
CA GLY A 135 -5.68 16.49 12.35
C GLY A 135 -5.19 17.82 12.90
N LYS A 136 -5.31 18.02 14.22
CA LYS A 136 -4.82 19.22 14.90
C LYS A 136 -3.32 19.41 14.78
N MET A 137 -2.55 18.33 14.89
CA MET A 137 -1.09 18.37 14.66
C MET A 137 -0.73 18.91 13.28
N HIS A 138 -1.61 18.73 12.30
CA HIS A 138 -1.44 19.21 10.92
C HIS A 138 -2.25 20.47 10.60
N GLY A 139 -2.69 21.21 11.62
CA GLY A 139 -3.37 22.47 11.46
C GLY A 139 -4.85 22.38 11.07
N MET A 140 -5.47 21.21 11.19
CA MET A 140 -6.89 21.03 10.90
C MET A 140 -7.76 21.31 12.14
N SER A 141 -8.87 22.01 11.93
CA SER A 141 -9.92 22.16 12.96
C SER A 141 -10.71 20.85 13.10
N VAL A 142 -11.47 20.72 14.19
CA VAL A 142 -12.42 19.63 14.39
C VAL A 142 -13.40 19.53 13.22
N GLN A 143 -13.93 20.67 12.77
CA GLN A 143 -14.86 20.71 11.64
C GLN A 143 -14.24 20.28 10.32
N GLU A 144 -12.99 20.64 10.08
CA GLU A 144 -12.24 20.19 8.89
C GLU A 144 -12.02 18.69 8.91
N VAL A 145 -11.69 18.09 10.07
CA VAL A 145 -11.58 16.65 10.23
C VAL A 145 -12.93 15.97 9.99
N GLU A 146 -14.02 16.48 10.57
CA GLU A 146 -15.36 15.94 10.37
C GLU A 146 -15.80 16.01 8.91
N THR A 147 -15.54 17.12 8.23
CA THR A 147 -15.84 17.27 6.80
C THR A 147 -15.06 16.26 5.96
N CYS A 148 -13.77 16.09 6.28
CA CYS A 148 -12.91 15.06 5.64
C CYS A 148 -13.50 13.66 5.78
N GLU A 149 -13.88 13.26 6.98
CA GLU A 149 -14.40 11.93 7.29
C GLU A 149 -15.81 11.67 6.72
N LYS A 150 -16.51 12.70 6.28
CA LYS A 150 -17.83 12.60 5.62
C LYS A 150 -17.76 12.57 4.10
N ASP A 151 -16.56 12.61 3.53
CA ASP A 151 -16.38 12.59 2.07
C ASP A 151 -16.65 11.19 1.51
N GLN A 152 -17.89 10.94 1.14
CA GLN A 152 -18.34 9.65 0.60
C GLN A 152 -17.61 9.29 -0.69
N THR A 153 -17.28 10.27 -1.53
CA THR A 153 -16.57 10.04 -2.79
C THR A 153 -15.19 9.45 -2.51
N GLN A 154 -14.48 9.93 -1.51
CA GLN A 154 -13.18 9.39 -1.11
C GLN A 154 -13.31 7.96 -0.58
N PHE A 155 -14.29 7.69 0.28
CA PHE A 155 -14.57 6.34 0.78
C PHE A 155 -14.91 5.37 -0.35
N ASP A 156 -15.71 5.79 -1.32
CA ASP A 156 -16.08 4.95 -2.47
C ASP A 156 -14.86 4.60 -3.32
N LYS A 157 -13.96 5.55 -3.55
CA LYS A 157 -12.71 5.33 -4.27
C LYS A 157 -11.76 4.41 -3.50
N LEU A 158 -11.65 4.61 -2.18
CA LEU A 158 -10.86 3.74 -1.30
C LEU A 158 -11.35 2.29 -1.38
N ASN A 159 -12.67 2.09 -1.29
CA ASN A 159 -13.28 0.77 -1.39
C ASN A 159 -13.08 0.15 -2.77
N ALA A 160 -13.19 0.92 -3.85
CA ALA A 160 -12.95 0.44 -5.21
C ALA A 160 -11.51 -0.05 -5.38
N ASP A 161 -10.54 0.69 -4.87
CA ASP A 161 -9.12 0.33 -4.93
C ASP A 161 -8.84 -0.93 -4.11
N GLN A 162 -9.44 -1.06 -2.91
CA GLN A 162 -9.34 -2.26 -2.09
C GLN A 162 -9.94 -3.48 -2.78
N GLN A 163 -11.11 -3.34 -3.38
CA GLN A 163 -11.76 -4.43 -4.12
C GLN A 163 -10.91 -4.89 -5.31
N TYR A 164 -10.32 -3.95 -6.04
CA TYR A 164 -9.41 -4.29 -7.14
C TYR A 164 -8.21 -5.11 -6.62
N ALA A 165 -7.58 -4.67 -5.53
CA ALA A 165 -6.47 -5.41 -4.93
C ALA A 165 -6.89 -6.81 -4.48
N ALA A 166 -8.06 -6.95 -3.85
CA ALA A 166 -8.57 -8.24 -3.39
C ALA A 166 -8.92 -9.17 -4.54
N GLN A 167 -9.58 -8.67 -5.58
CA GLN A 167 -10.11 -9.49 -6.68
C GLN A 167 -9.10 -9.75 -7.78
N ALA A 168 -8.39 -8.72 -8.25
CA ALA A 168 -7.46 -8.83 -9.36
C ALA A 168 -6.06 -9.25 -8.91
N LEU A 169 -5.60 -8.80 -7.75
CA LEU A 169 -4.26 -9.07 -7.24
C LEU A 169 -4.23 -10.13 -6.15
N ARG A 170 -5.39 -10.61 -5.72
CA ARG A 170 -5.54 -11.62 -4.67
C ARG A 170 -4.87 -11.22 -3.34
N VAL A 171 -4.91 -9.94 -3.00
CA VAL A 171 -4.50 -9.45 -1.70
C VAL A 171 -5.55 -9.88 -0.67
N THR A 172 -5.12 -10.65 0.34
CA THR A 172 -6.00 -11.22 1.36
C THR A 172 -5.57 -10.86 2.78
N SER A 173 -4.39 -10.29 2.93
CA SER A 173 -3.80 -9.93 4.23
C SER A 173 -2.88 -8.74 4.09
N THR A 174 -2.54 -8.11 5.21
CA THR A 174 -1.62 -6.97 5.27
C THR A 174 -0.46 -7.24 6.23
N PRO A 175 0.73 -6.71 5.94
CA PRO A 175 1.11 -6.09 4.68
C PRO A 175 1.28 -7.13 3.57
N THR A 176 0.94 -6.77 2.35
CA THR A 176 1.30 -7.51 1.14
C THR A 176 2.13 -6.61 0.25
N PHE A 177 3.26 -7.10 -0.19
CA PHE A 177 4.19 -6.37 -1.04
C PHE A 177 4.25 -7.00 -2.43
N PHE A 178 4.47 -6.16 -3.43
CA PHE A 178 4.86 -6.60 -4.77
C PHE A 178 6.18 -5.92 -5.13
N ILE A 179 7.20 -6.73 -5.38
CA ILE A 179 8.51 -6.26 -5.83
C ILE A 179 8.67 -6.67 -7.30
N ASN A 180 8.56 -5.70 -8.21
CA ASN A 180 8.53 -5.96 -9.65
C ASN A 180 7.61 -7.13 -10.05
N GLY A 181 6.40 -7.16 -9.45
CA GLY A 181 5.39 -8.18 -9.70
C GLY A 181 5.52 -9.47 -8.89
N VAL A 182 6.55 -9.60 -8.06
CA VAL A 182 6.69 -10.75 -7.15
C VAL A 182 6.03 -10.43 -5.82
N ARG A 183 5.08 -11.27 -5.43
CA ARG A 183 4.35 -11.11 -4.16
C ARG A 183 5.18 -11.56 -2.97
N LEU A 184 5.19 -10.75 -1.91
CA LEU A 184 5.70 -11.09 -0.59
C LEU A 184 4.67 -10.70 0.46
N GLN A 185 4.48 -11.53 1.47
CA GLN A 185 3.47 -11.30 2.51
C GLN A 185 4.08 -11.33 3.90
N GLY A 186 3.49 -10.53 4.80
CA GLY A 186 3.75 -10.58 6.23
C GLY A 186 4.93 -9.73 6.69
N ALA A 187 5.39 -10.03 7.90
CA ALA A 187 6.45 -9.30 8.58
C ALA A 187 7.82 -9.72 8.05
N LEU A 188 8.34 -8.98 7.09
CA LEU A 188 9.66 -9.21 6.50
C LEU A 188 10.69 -8.28 7.14
N SER A 189 11.91 -8.79 7.35
CA SER A 189 13.05 -8.01 7.80
C SER A 189 13.62 -7.15 6.65
N PHE A 190 14.41 -6.13 7.01
CA PHE A 190 15.16 -5.34 6.03
C PHE A 190 16.06 -6.22 5.16
N GLU A 191 16.75 -7.20 5.77
CA GLU A 191 17.64 -8.13 5.08
C GLU A 191 16.88 -8.99 4.05
N GLU A 192 15.67 -9.41 4.38
CA GLU A 192 14.83 -10.16 3.45
C GLU A 192 14.40 -9.30 2.24
N PHE A 193 14.14 -8.01 2.44
CA PHE A 193 13.93 -7.07 1.34
C PHE A 193 15.20 -6.91 0.50
N GLU A 194 16.35 -6.78 1.13
CA GLU A 194 17.62 -6.65 0.40
C GLU A 194 17.92 -7.85 -0.49
N GLU A 195 17.64 -9.06 -0.02
CA GLU A 195 17.79 -10.28 -0.81
C GLU A 195 16.96 -10.28 -2.10
N ARG A 196 15.81 -9.59 -2.09
CA ARG A 196 14.93 -9.44 -3.25
C ARG A 196 15.31 -8.27 -4.14
N ILE A 197 15.84 -7.20 -3.56
CA ILE A 197 16.20 -5.97 -4.27
C ILE A 197 17.52 -6.13 -5.03
N LYS A 198 18.56 -6.61 -4.36
CA LYS A 198 19.93 -6.64 -4.91
C LYS A 198 20.05 -7.33 -6.28
N PRO A 199 19.44 -8.50 -6.53
CA PRO A 199 19.49 -9.12 -7.84
C PRO A 199 18.88 -8.28 -8.97
N LEU A 200 17.95 -7.37 -8.64
CA LEU A 200 17.24 -6.53 -9.61
C LEU A 200 17.98 -5.23 -9.95
N LEU A 201 19.05 -4.93 -9.22
CA LEU A 201 19.84 -3.71 -9.42
C LEU A 201 20.96 -3.85 -10.47
N LYS A 202 21.11 -5.00 -11.00
CA LYS A 202 22.18 -5.30 -12.00
C LYS A 202 21.80 -4.82 -13.40
#